data_3f83aac82a55c53b9e90389adb923904
#
_entry.id   3f83aac82a55c53b9e90389adb923904
#
_cell.length_a   1.000
_cell.length_b   1.000
_cell.length_c   1.000
_cell.angle_alpha   90.00
_cell.angle_beta   90.00
_cell.angle_gamma   90.00
#
_symmetry.space_group_name_H-M   'P 1'
#
loop_
_entity.id
_entity.type
_entity.pdbx_description
1 polymer ?
#
loop_
_entity_poly.entity_id
_entity_poly.type
_entity_poly.pdbx_seq_one_letter_code
_entity_poly.pdbx_strand_id
1 'polypeptide(L)'
;MDPIPDVPISPDLLSRDPQVGEQYASDPLVYHGPVARQTLEELFGTVAVIAKGPGFGALPTLWIHGEEDALAPLQVTRPAIEQLRGDQFEELVYPGARHEVLNEINREEVLDEVARFLDSVAVPAAAASV
;
A
#
# COMPACT_ATOMS: atom_id res chain seq x y z
N MET A 1 -17.06 -25.86 0.38
CA MET A 1 -15.89 -24.98 0.56
C MET A 1 -16.14 -24.22 1.84
N ASP A 2 -15.37 -24.52 2.88
CA ASP A 2 -15.61 -23.87 4.18
C ASP A 2 -15.15 -22.41 4.10
N PRO A 3 -16.03 -21.44 4.39
CA PRO A 3 -15.63 -20.06 4.48
C PRO A 3 -14.57 -19.92 5.59
N ILE A 4 -13.55 -19.12 5.34
CA ILE A 4 -12.66 -18.69 6.42
C ILE A 4 -13.54 -17.87 7.37
N PRO A 5 -13.35 -18.02 8.70
CA PRO A 5 -14.10 -17.22 9.64
C PRO A 5 -14.04 -15.75 9.21
N ASP A 6 -15.21 -15.14 9.16
CA ASP A 6 -15.35 -13.74 8.84
C ASP A 6 -14.55 -12.92 9.86
N VAL A 7 -13.41 -12.40 9.43
CA VAL A 7 -12.65 -11.41 10.21
C VAL A 7 -12.86 -10.09 9.49
N PRO A 8 -13.94 -9.36 9.85
CA PRO A 8 -14.19 -8.07 9.24
C PRO A 8 -13.00 -7.14 9.53
N ILE A 9 -12.57 -6.43 8.51
CA ILE A 9 -11.60 -5.35 8.70
C ILE A 9 -12.28 -4.28 9.56
N SER A 10 -11.73 -4.03 10.74
CA SER A 10 -12.25 -2.94 11.58
C SER A 10 -11.94 -1.60 10.90
N PRO A 11 -12.97 -0.75 10.64
CA PRO A 11 -12.80 0.50 9.90
C PRO A 11 -11.76 1.46 10.49
N ASP A 12 -11.56 1.40 11.82
CA ASP A 12 -10.58 2.21 12.54
C ASP A 12 -9.13 1.79 12.25
N LEU A 13 -8.88 0.63 11.65
CA LEU A 13 -7.54 0.22 11.23
C LEU A 13 -7.09 0.87 9.92
N LEU A 14 -8.00 1.50 9.18
CA LEU A 14 -7.71 2.07 7.87
C LEU A 14 -6.98 3.42 7.98
N SER A 15 -7.50 4.32 8.81
CA SER A 15 -6.98 5.68 8.96
C SER A 15 -7.29 6.23 10.36
N ARG A 16 -6.50 7.23 10.79
CA ARG A 16 -6.81 8.06 11.97
C ARG A 16 -7.96 9.04 11.70
N ASP A 17 -8.27 9.32 10.42
CA ASP A 17 -9.44 10.11 10.06
C ASP A 17 -10.70 9.24 10.20
N PRO A 18 -11.61 9.55 11.15
CA PRO A 18 -12.80 8.75 11.38
C PRO A 18 -13.75 8.72 10.18
N GLN A 19 -13.71 9.74 9.32
CA GLN A 19 -14.55 9.80 8.13
C GLN A 19 -14.21 8.69 7.13
N VAL A 20 -12.95 8.29 7.06
CA VAL A 20 -12.50 7.17 6.21
C VAL A 20 -13.17 5.87 6.65
N GLY A 21 -13.16 5.60 7.96
CA GLY A 21 -13.83 4.42 8.52
C GLY A 21 -15.35 4.44 8.30
N GLU A 22 -16.00 5.59 8.45
CA GLU A 22 -17.43 5.76 8.20
C GLU A 22 -17.78 5.53 6.73
N GLN A 23 -17.00 6.07 5.81
CA GLN A 23 -17.16 5.86 4.37
C GLN A 23 -16.98 4.40 4.01
N TYR A 24 -15.90 3.76 4.47
CA TYR A 24 -15.68 2.33 4.26
C TYR A 24 -16.88 1.49 4.71
N ALA A 25 -17.39 1.73 5.93
CA ALA A 25 -18.48 0.96 6.49
C ALA A 25 -19.83 1.14 5.77
N SER A 26 -20.03 2.29 5.12
CA SER A 26 -21.29 2.65 4.44
C SER A 26 -21.26 2.51 2.92
N ASP A 27 -20.08 2.29 2.32
CA ASP A 27 -19.94 2.19 0.85
C ASP A 27 -20.51 0.87 0.34
N PRO A 28 -21.57 0.89 -0.49
CA PRO A 28 -22.18 -0.31 -1.06
C PRO A 28 -21.27 -1.03 -2.05
N LEU A 29 -20.17 -0.44 -2.50
CA LEU A 29 -19.17 -1.06 -3.37
C LEU A 29 -18.13 -1.85 -2.59
N VAL A 30 -18.03 -1.63 -1.29
CA VAL A 30 -17.12 -2.39 -0.42
C VAL A 30 -17.78 -3.71 -0.03
N TYR A 31 -17.08 -4.80 -0.28
CA TYR A 31 -17.54 -6.12 0.13
C TYR A 31 -17.22 -6.38 1.60
N HIS A 32 -18.26 -6.59 2.40
CA HIS A 32 -18.13 -6.85 3.85
C HIS A 32 -18.39 -8.33 4.23
N GLY A 33 -18.50 -9.20 3.25
CA GLY A 33 -18.75 -10.63 3.48
C GLY A 33 -17.47 -11.45 3.71
N PRO A 34 -17.63 -12.78 3.96
CA PRO A 34 -16.49 -13.66 4.20
C PRO A 34 -15.62 -13.80 2.96
N VAL A 35 -14.30 -13.73 3.14
CA VAL A 35 -13.34 -13.94 2.06
C VAL A 35 -13.25 -15.43 1.73
N ALA A 36 -13.35 -15.78 0.44
CA ALA A 36 -13.20 -17.16 0.01
C ALA A 36 -11.76 -17.65 0.29
N ARG A 37 -11.64 -18.88 0.80
CA ARG A 37 -10.34 -19.52 1.07
C ARG A 37 -9.41 -19.46 -0.15
N GLN A 38 -9.93 -19.74 -1.34
CA GLN A 38 -9.15 -19.68 -2.57
C GLN A 38 -8.56 -18.29 -2.84
N THR A 39 -9.29 -17.22 -2.54
CA THR A 39 -8.78 -15.85 -2.69
C THR A 39 -7.54 -15.62 -1.82
N LEU A 40 -7.57 -16.10 -0.57
CA LEU A 40 -6.40 -15.98 0.32
C LEU A 40 -5.26 -16.90 -0.10
N GLU A 41 -5.54 -18.13 -0.53
CA GLU A 41 -4.53 -19.06 -1.03
C GLU A 41 -3.79 -18.48 -2.25
N GLU A 42 -4.53 -17.88 -3.19
CA GLU A 42 -3.94 -17.22 -4.36
C GLU A 42 -3.20 -15.93 -3.99
N LEU A 43 -3.72 -15.14 -3.06
CA LEU A 43 -3.04 -13.95 -2.56
C LEU A 43 -1.68 -14.32 -1.94
N PHE A 44 -1.64 -15.26 -1.01
CA PHE A 44 -0.40 -15.70 -0.37
C PHE A 44 0.54 -16.39 -1.35
N GLY A 45 -0.02 -17.17 -2.30
CA GLY A 45 0.74 -17.76 -3.41
C GLY A 45 1.44 -16.69 -4.25
N THR A 46 0.74 -15.63 -4.59
CA THR A 46 1.27 -14.49 -5.36
C THR A 46 2.36 -13.76 -4.59
N VAL A 47 2.16 -13.48 -3.30
CA VAL A 47 3.20 -12.87 -2.44
C VAL A 47 4.47 -13.72 -2.42
N ALA A 48 4.33 -15.06 -2.31
CA ALA A 48 5.47 -15.98 -2.33
C ALA A 48 6.21 -16.01 -3.69
N VAL A 49 5.51 -15.78 -4.80
CA VAL A 49 6.13 -15.65 -6.13
C VAL A 49 6.88 -14.32 -6.24
N ILE A 50 6.26 -13.21 -5.82
CA ILE A 50 6.88 -11.88 -5.82
C ILE A 50 8.17 -11.89 -4.99
N ALA A 51 8.14 -12.48 -3.80
CA ALA A 51 9.30 -12.57 -2.91
C ALA A 51 10.49 -13.35 -3.49
N LYS A 52 10.28 -14.16 -4.53
CA LYS A 52 11.34 -14.89 -5.26
C LYS A 52 11.72 -14.23 -6.59
N GLY A 53 11.02 -13.16 -6.93
CA GLY A 53 11.25 -12.43 -8.16
C GLY A 53 12.55 -11.62 -8.14
N PRO A 54 12.94 -11.06 -9.28
CA PRO A 54 14.03 -10.09 -9.33
C PRO A 54 13.65 -8.82 -8.58
N GLY A 55 14.63 -8.14 -8.01
CA GLY A 55 14.43 -6.80 -7.47
C GLY A 55 14.08 -5.78 -8.56
N PHE A 56 13.73 -4.57 -8.14
CA PHE A 56 13.31 -3.50 -9.04
C PHE A 56 14.42 -2.97 -9.95
N GLY A 57 15.69 -3.33 -9.70
CA GLY A 57 16.84 -2.90 -10.51
C GLY A 57 16.94 -1.38 -10.54
N ALA A 58 17.02 -0.81 -11.74
CA ALA A 58 17.11 0.63 -11.94
C ALA A 58 15.75 1.36 -11.98
N LEU A 59 14.63 0.67 -11.72
CA LEU A 59 13.31 1.29 -11.69
C LEU A 59 13.21 2.24 -10.49
N PRO A 60 12.97 3.57 -10.71
CA PRO A 60 12.70 4.48 -9.62
C PRO A 60 11.47 4.02 -8.84
N THR A 61 11.64 3.85 -7.55
CA THR A 61 10.60 3.28 -6.69
C THR A 61 10.46 4.11 -5.42
N LEU A 62 9.25 4.51 -5.10
CA LEU A 62 8.88 5.10 -3.81
C LEU A 62 8.01 4.11 -3.05
N TRP A 63 8.44 3.71 -1.87
CA TRP A 63 7.64 2.94 -0.93
C TRP A 63 7.17 3.83 0.21
N ILE A 64 5.85 3.95 0.37
CA ILE A 64 5.21 4.68 1.47
C ILE A 64 4.46 3.71 2.37
N HIS A 65 4.52 3.92 3.68
CA HIS A 65 3.89 3.02 4.65
C HIS A 65 3.50 3.74 5.93
N GLY A 66 2.41 3.29 6.58
CA GLY A 66 2.04 3.74 7.91
C GLY A 66 2.82 2.97 8.99
N GLU A 67 3.37 3.69 9.97
CA GLU A 67 4.10 3.05 11.08
C GLU A 67 3.20 2.14 11.91
N GLU A 68 1.92 2.53 12.09
CA GLU A 68 0.94 1.80 12.88
C GLU A 68 -0.06 1.00 12.01
N ASP A 69 0.35 0.60 10.81
CA ASP A 69 -0.46 -0.28 9.97
C ASP A 69 -0.57 -1.67 10.60
N ALA A 70 -1.77 -1.98 11.11
CA ALA A 70 -2.07 -3.27 11.72
C ALA A 70 -2.55 -4.32 10.71
N LEU A 71 -2.95 -3.92 9.49
CA LEU A 71 -3.39 -4.83 8.44
C LEU A 71 -2.22 -5.40 7.64
N ALA A 72 -1.19 -4.58 7.41
CA ALA A 72 0.07 -4.98 6.78
C ALA A 72 1.26 -4.52 7.65
N PRO A 73 1.51 -5.14 8.80
CA PRO A 73 2.47 -4.63 9.78
C PRO A 73 3.85 -4.39 9.21
N LEU A 74 4.44 -3.23 9.52
CA LEU A 74 5.72 -2.78 9.00
C LEU A 74 6.84 -3.82 9.20
N GLN A 75 6.80 -4.56 10.33
CA GLN A 75 7.78 -5.61 10.64
C GLN A 75 7.70 -6.79 9.67
N VAL A 76 6.55 -6.99 9.03
CA VAL A 76 6.32 -8.06 8.05
C VAL A 76 6.60 -7.57 6.63
N THR A 77 6.17 -6.36 6.31
CA THR A 77 6.27 -5.79 4.95
C THR A 77 7.69 -5.33 4.62
N ARG A 78 8.42 -4.72 5.57
CA ARG A 78 9.76 -4.20 5.36
C ARG A 78 10.76 -5.26 4.86
N PRO A 79 10.87 -6.46 5.44
CA PRO A 79 11.78 -7.49 4.93
C PRO A 79 11.48 -7.92 3.49
N ALA A 80 10.20 -7.95 3.11
CA ALA A 80 9.80 -8.29 1.74
C ALA A 80 10.18 -7.18 0.74
N ILE A 81 9.98 -5.92 1.12
CA ILE A 81 10.37 -4.77 0.31
C ILE A 81 11.89 -4.66 0.17
N GLU A 82 12.66 -4.94 1.22
CA GLU A 82 14.13 -4.96 1.15
C GLU A 82 14.67 -5.98 0.12
N GLN A 83 13.99 -7.12 -0.06
CA GLN A 83 14.34 -8.09 -1.10
C GLN A 83 14.11 -7.58 -2.51
N LEU A 84 13.15 -6.66 -2.68
CA LEU A 84 12.80 -6.07 -3.96
C LEU A 84 13.54 -4.75 -4.23
N ARG A 85 14.22 -4.19 -3.22
CA ARG A 85 14.90 -2.90 -3.31
C ARG A 85 15.81 -2.84 -4.53
N GLY A 86 15.63 -1.78 -5.33
CA GLY A 86 16.46 -1.45 -6.47
C GLY A 86 17.45 -0.32 -6.19
N ASP A 87 18.15 0.12 -7.23
CA ASP A 87 19.21 1.14 -7.12
C ASP A 87 18.66 2.54 -6.81
N GLN A 88 17.42 2.83 -7.24
CA GLN A 88 16.73 4.10 -7.06
C GLN A 88 15.48 3.90 -6.18
N PHE A 89 15.71 3.71 -4.89
CA PHE A 89 14.67 3.39 -3.94
C PHE A 89 14.58 4.43 -2.83
N GLU A 90 13.42 5.06 -2.70
CA GLU A 90 13.07 5.96 -1.60
C GLU A 90 12.05 5.28 -0.68
N GLU A 91 12.20 5.51 0.62
CA GLU A 91 11.29 4.98 1.63
C GLU A 91 10.78 6.11 2.52
N LEU A 92 9.46 6.18 2.71
CA LEU A 92 8.81 7.09 3.62
C LEU A 92 7.85 6.32 4.54
N VAL A 93 8.17 6.31 5.83
CA VAL A 93 7.31 5.74 6.87
C VAL A 93 6.71 6.89 7.68
N TYR A 94 5.39 6.96 7.72
CA TYR A 94 4.66 8.04 8.37
C TYR A 94 4.32 7.67 9.82
N PRO A 95 4.87 8.41 10.81
CA PRO A 95 4.63 8.15 12.24
C PRO A 95 3.14 8.17 12.59
N GLY A 96 2.68 7.15 13.27
CA GLY A 96 1.31 7.00 13.71
C GLY A 96 0.28 6.74 12.60
N ALA A 97 0.65 6.82 11.31
CA ALA A 97 -0.26 6.55 10.20
C ALA A 97 -0.62 5.05 10.15
N ARG A 98 -1.87 4.78 9.72
CA ARG A 98 -2.42 3.44 9.58
C ARG A 98 -2.33 2.95 8.15
N HIS A 99 -3.23 2.04 7.73
CA HIS A 99 -3.14 1.32 6.47
C HIS A 99 -3.26 2.21 5.23
N GLU A 100 -4.20 3.15 5.24
CA GLU A 100 -4.51 3.99 4.08
C GLU A 100 -3.78 5.34 4.16
N VAL A 101 -2.47 5.36 3.98
CA VAL A 101 -1.65 6.58 4.11
C VAL A 101 -2.11 7.74 3.23
N LEU A 102 -2.72 7.47 2.07
CA LEU A 102 -3.27 8.48 1.17
C LEU A 102 -4.61 9.07 1.66
N ASN A 103 -5.22 8.44 2.65
CA ASN A 103 -6.46 8.86 3.28
C ASN A 103 -6.25 9.24 4.77
N GLU A 104 -5.01 9.42 5.18
CA GLU A 104 -4.67 9.79 6.55
C GLU A 104 -4.93 11.27 6.85
N ILE A 105 -4.93 11.62 8.14
CA ILE A 105 -5.08 13.03 8.58
C ILE A 105 -3.98 13.95 8.02
N ASN A 106 -2.83 13.41 7.66
CA ASN A 106 -1.71 14.10 7.02
C ASN A 106 -1.59 13.80 5.51
N ARG A 107 -2.68 13.44 4.85
CA ARG A 107 -2.70 13.07 3.42
C ARG A 107 -2.07 14.10 2.49
N GLU A 108 -2.19 15.39 2.81
CA GLU A 108 -1.60 16.45 1.98
C GLU A 108 -0.08 16.32 1.92
N GLU A 109 0.57 16.08 3.07
CA GLU A 109 2.01 15.80 3.16
C GLU A 109 2.38 14.57 2.31
N VAL A 110 1.60 13.48 2.41
CA VAL A 110 1.83 12.25 1.65
C VAL A 110 1.71 12.50 0.15
N LEU A 111 0.67 13.23 -0.28
CA LEU A 111 0.44 13.56 -1.67
C LEU A 111 1.53 14.47 -2.24
N ASP A 112 2.01 15.45 -1.47
CA ASP A 112 3.12 16.32 -1.86
C ASP A 112 4.41 15.53 -2.09
N GLU A 113 4.71 14.56 -1.21
CA GLU A 113 5.88 13.69 -1.38
C GLU A 113 5.76 12.75 -2.59
N VAL A 114 4.57 12.21 -2.85
CA VAL A 114 4.31 11.42 -4.07
C VAL A 114 4.48 12.28 -5.31
N ALA A 115 3.94 13.50 -5.31
CA ALA A 115 4.10 14.44 -6.43
C ALA A 115 5.57 14.81 -6.65
N ARG A 116 6.30 15.14 -5.57
CA ARG A 116 7.74 15.41 -5.60
C ARG A 116 8.52 14.23 -6.23
N PHE A 117 8.23 13.01 -5.81
CA PHE A 117 8.88 11.83 -6.38
C PHE A 117 8.57 11.69 -7.87
N LEU A 118 7.31 11.79 -8.27
CA LEU A 118 6.90 11.69 -9.68
C LEU A 118 7.59 12.77 -10.53
N ASP A 119 7.68 14.02 -10.06
CA ASP A 119 8.38 15.10 -10.75
C ASP A 119 9.88 14.81 -10.90
N SER A 120 10.49 14.18 -9.90
CA SER A 120 11.92 13.86 -9.89
C SER A 120 12.29 12.77 -10.92
N VAL A 121 11.36 11.87 -11.23
CA VAL A 121 11.57 10.73 -12.14
C VAL A 121 10.91 10.91 -13.50
N ALA A 122 10.04 11.92 -13.66
CA ALA A 122 9.40 12.21 -14.92
C ALA A 122 10.46 12.64 -15.95
N VAL A 123 10.60 11.87 -17.01
CA VAL A 123 11.41 12.30 -18.16
C VAL A 123 10.69 13.50 -18.79
N PRO A 124 11.35 14.68 -18.94
CA PRO A 124 10.73 15.79 -19.65
C PRO A 124 10.29 15.29 -21.02
N ALA A 125 9.02 15.50 -21.37
CA ALA A 125 8.54 15.19 -22.70
C ALA A 125 9.53 15.84 -23.67
N ALA A 126 10.27 15.03 -24.44
CA ALA A 126 11.18 15.54 -25.46
C ALA A 126 10.35 16.49 -26.31
N ALA A 127 10.76 17.76 -26.40
CA ALA A 127 10.11 18.73 -27.23
C ALA A 127 9.99 18.09 -28.62
N ALA A 128 8.74 17.81 -29.04
CA ALA A 128 8.47 17.26 -30.33
C ALA A 128 9.02 18.28 -31.33
N SER A 129 10.19 17.98 -31.85
CA SER A 129 10.79 18.78 -32.92
C SER A 129 9.89 18.60 -34.13
N VAL A 130 9.15 19.65 -34.48
CA VAL A 130 8.39 19.79 -35.73
C VAL A 130 9.40 19.94 -36.88
#